data_f5f44b518339e7e70a383ae7590b3bb8
#
_entry.id   f5f44b518339e7e70a383ae7590b3bb8
#
_cell.length_a   1.000
_cell.length_b   1.000
_cell.length_c   1.000
_cell.angle_alpha   90.00
_cell.angle_beta   90.00
_cell.angle_gamma   90.00
#
_symmetry.space_group_name_H-M   'P 1'
#
loop_
_entity.id
_entity.type
_entity.pdbx_description
1 polymer ?
#
loop_
_entity_poly.entity_id
_entity_poly.type
_entity_poly.pdbx_seq_one_letter_code
_entity_poly.pdbx_strand_id
1 'polypeptide(L)'
;MKQKNKAVMMMILAIIGMGLSCCFFHFVTNNQIFGVQTITLNQYQQIIQDKKEKDFDISLLTYEHESIPYDQQSNTLYLSIGSSGDYKGKLIVSHGHYALAIVIPNQSMNELMEQAIPLQLIIYGNDWYFVTNIQLSSLPIVTIDTNTLIKIDSQEGKDVYSASMHLYNSNGQRKLYEVDDYDVHYHMRGNATRYNNKLSYKVEIKNKNGDKENVALLGMRKDDDWILNGMSYDASYLREAISREIWNEINPDVALHMQYVELIIDNQYLGLYALQEPLDKKQWNASEEDILIKVNDWLFDEYVSDDPNGYNNLILNDEDDKCIIDEFEFKNCSSQNYVDRLYIRNLLRYIESSETDKYLEYDWNDCINVQVFYNMVMAIDSTYKNARLLAKPMDYGYMIHRAVWDFDYNFVSDMGSDGIYQDAFIPPMYLNDPQFQKNCQQLYQRVATTIYNEKAMNQLIDNYQHVLVSSGAWQRDYNQWENQLIRWDSMNGLAAIQQLKETIINRITWLNNYYQFKGA
;
A
#
# COMPACT_ATOMS: atom_id res chain seq x y z
N MET A 1 1.95 53.37 -50.65
CA MET A 1 1.91 52.77 -49.31
C MET A 1 0.83 51.69 -49.10
N LYS A 2 -0.37 51.78 -49.64
CA LYS A 2 -1.44 50.77 -49.47
C LYS A 2 -1.16 49.40 -50.18
N GLN A 3 -0.41 49.35 -51.24
CA GLN A 3 -0.10 48.09 -51.96
C GLN A 3 0.99 47.25 -51.27
N LYS A 4 1.99 47.90 -50.63
CA LYS A 4 3.05 47.16 -49.87
C LYS A 4 2.48 46.47 -48.62
N ASN A 5 1.49 47.10 -47.95
CA ASN A 5 0.88 46.50 -46.76
C ASN A 5 -0.04 45.31 -47.07
N LYS A 6 -0.68 45.28 -48.26
CA LYS A 6 -1.44 44.10 -48.70
C LYS A 6 -0.56 42.92 -49.04
N ALA A 7 0.61 43.14 -49.68
CA ALA A 7 1.56 42.06 -49.95
C ALA A 7 2.19 41.47 -48.68
N VAL A 8 2.53 42.31 -47.69
CA VAL A 8 3.04 41.86 -46.40
C VAL A 8 1.99 41.09 -45.62
N MET A 9 0.70 41.56 -45.63
CA MET A 9 -0.40 40.85 -44.95
C MET A 9 -0.75 39.51 -45.63
N MET A 10 -0.66 39.41 -46.96
CA MET A 10 -0.78 38.13 -47.68
C MET A 10 0.40 37.19 -47.42
N MET A 11 1.61 37.70 -47.26
CA MET A 11 2.78 36.91 -46.91
C MET A 11 2.71 36.37 -45.51
N ILE A 12 2.24 37.17 -44.54
CA ILE A 12 2.00 36.74 -43.15
C ILE A 12 0.87 35.70 -43.07
N LEU A 13 -0.22 35.87 -43.82
CA LEU A 13 -1.29 34.88 -43.90
C LEU A 13 -0.85 33.58 -44.57
N ALA A 14 0.03 33.65 -45.57
CA ALA A 14 0.61 32.47 -46.21
C ALA A 14 1.60 31.74 -45.27
N ILE A 15 2.41 32.47 -44.49
CA ILE A 15 3.31 31.88 -43.48
C ILE A 15 2.52 31.26 -42.32
N ILE A 16 1.45 31.90 -41.87
CA ILE A 16 0.55 31.33 -40.84
C ILE A 16 -0.19 30.11 -41.39
N GLY A 17 -0.65 30.16 -42.67
CA GLY A 17 -1.29 29.02 -43.33
C GLY A 17 -0.33 27.85 -43.58
N MET A 18 0.93 28.12 -43.94
CA MET A 18 1.98 27.09 -44.06
C MET A 18 2.43 26.58 -42.68
N GLY A 19 2.53 27.46 -41.67
CA GLY A 19 2.82 27.05 -40.29
C GLY A 19 1.73 26.15 -39.72
N LEU A 20 0.45 26.49 -39.90
CA LEU A 20 -0.70 25.66 -39.50
C LEU A 20 -0.76 24.36 -40.33
N SER A 21 -0.46 24.41 -41.64
CA SER A 21 -0.38 23.23 -42.50
C SER A 21 0.81 22.32 -42.12
N CYS A 22 1.99 22.89 -41.81
CA CYS A 22 3.12 22.12 -41.30
C CYS A 22 2.85 21.54 -39.88
N CYS A 23 2.19 22.29 -39.00
CA CYS A 23 1.73 21.73 -37.72
C CYS A 23 0.66 20.64 -37.93
N PHE A 24 -0.29 20.83 -38.86
CA PHE A 24 -1.26 19.81 -39.22
C PHE A 24 -0.59 18.61 -39.94
N PHE A 25 0.41 18.82 -40.79
CA PHE A 25 1.16 17.73 -41.43
C PHE A 25 2.11 17.03 -40.46
N HIS A 26 2.70 17.72 -39.49
CA HIS A 26 3.48 17.08 -38.42
C HIS A 26 2.58 16.33 -37.42
N PHE A 27 1.35 16.78 -37.22
CA PHE A 27 0.34 16.06 -36.43
C PHE A 27 -0.22 14.81 -37.15
N VAL A 28 -0.15 14.78 -38.50
CA VAL A 28 -0.65 13.66 -39.32
C VAL A 28 0.41 12.57 -39.57
N THR A 29 1.71 12.84 -39.34
CA THR A 29 2.78 11.89 -39.67
C THR A 29 3.36 11.09 -38.50
N ASN A 30 2.86 11.28 -37.26
CA ASN A 30 3.29 10.48 -36.07
C ASN A 30 2.11 10.07 -35.16
N ASN A 31 1.00 9.63 -35.74
CA ASN A 31 -0.17 9.15 -35.00
C ASN A 31 0.03 7.68 -34.57
N GLN A 32 1.01 7.43 -33.73
CA GLN A 32 1.20 6.12 -33.10
C GLN A 32 1.24 6.28 -31.59
N ILE A 33 0.51 5.41 -30.89
CA ILE A 33 0.58 5.21 -29.45
C ILE A 33 1.02 3.76 -29.25
N PHE A 34 2.04 3.53 -28.45
CA PHE A 34 2.62 2.18 -28.24
C PHE A 34 3.04 1.48 -29.55
N GLY A 35 3.57 2.24 -30.53
CA GLY A 35 3.91 1.69 -31.84
C GLY A 35 2.71 1.29 -32.71
N VAL A 36 1.49 1.52 -32.25
CA VAL A 36 0.23 1.17 -32.92
C VAL A 36 -0.39 2.40 -33.57
N GLN A 37 -0.92 2.24 -34.79
CA GLN A 37 -1.61 3.31 -35.50
C GLN A 37 -2.84 3.79 -34.73
N THR A 38 -3.01 5.10 -34.64
CA THR A 38 -4.24 5.70 -34.11
C THR A 38 -5.25 5.95 -35.23
N ILE A 39 -6.52 5.72 -34.94
CA ILE A 39 -7.63 5.89 -35.87
C ILE A 39 -8.76 6.72 -35.25
N THR A 40 -9.53 7.37 -36.11
CA THR A 40 -10.77 8.08 -35.69
C THR A 40 -11.92 7.11 -35.45
N LEU A 41 -12.95 7.55 -34.73
CA LEU A 41 -14.17 6.76 -34.55
C LEU A 41 -14.82 6.35 -35.87
N ASN A 42 -14.78 7.24 -36.90
CA ASN A 42 -15.31 6.91 -38.23
C ASN A 42 -14.49 5.78 -38.90
N GLN A 43 -13.18 5.81 -38.79
CA GLN A 43 -12.31 4.75 -39.32
C GLN A 43 -12.53 3.43 -38.56
N TYR A 44 -12.71 3.49 -37.24
CA TYR A 44 -13.08 2.34 -36.45
C TYR A 44 -14.40 1.72 -36.95
N GLN A 45 -15.45 2.53 -37.15
CA GLN A 45 -16.73 2.06 -37.68
C GLN A 45 -16.60 1.43 -39.08
N GLN A 46 -15.75 1.97 -39.94
CA GLN A 46 -15.45 1.37 -41.24
C GLN A 46 -14.75 0.02 -41.12
N ILE A 47 -13.80 -0.13 -40.18
CA ILE A 47 -13.09 -1.40 -39.98
C ILE A 47 -14.06 -2.50 -39.56
N ILE A 48 -15.02 -2.21 -38.68
CA ILE A 48 -15.94 -3.24 -38.14
C ILE A 48 -17.15 -3.50 -39.05
N GLN A 49 -17.51 -2.57 -39.95
CA GLN A 49 -18.75 -2.62 -40.76
C GLN A 49 -18.88 -3.91 -41.57
N ASP A 50 -17.79 -4.38 -42.17
CA ASP A 50 -17.76 -5.53 -43.09
C ASP A 50 -17.08 -6.77 -42.47
N LYS A 51 -16.81 -6.75 -41.15
CA LYS A 51 -16.08 -7.81 -40.44
C LYS A 51 -16.95 -8.42 -39.35
N LYS A 52 -16.64 -9.65 -38.97
CA LYS A 52 -17.30 -10.34 -37.88
C LYS A 52 -16.46 -10.24 -36.61
N GLU A 53 -17.09 -9.97 -35.50
CA GLU A 53 -16.45 -10.09 -34.20
C GLU A 53 -16.05 -11.55 -33.95
N LYS A 54 -14.84 -11.75 -33.43
CA LYS A 54 -14.28 -13.07 -33.17
C LYS A 54 -13.43 -13.02 -31.91
N ASP A 55 -13.44 -14.11 -31.15
CA ASP A 55 -12.54 -14.27 -30.01
C ASP A 55 -11.07 -14.21 -30.45
N PHE A 56 -10.28 -13.58 -29.62
CA PHE A 56 -8.83 -13.47 -29.80
C PHE A 56 -8.14 -13.92 -28.51
N ASP A 57 -7.09 -14.71 -28.64
CA ASP A 57 -6.27 -15.10 -27.50
C ASP A 57 -5.41 -13.90 -27.07
N ILE A 58 -5.88 -13.24 -26.01
CA ILE A 58 -5.24 -12.02 -25.50
C ILE A 58 -3.80 -12.24 -25.01
N SER A 59 -3.43 -13.48 -24.66
CA SER A 59 -2.06 -13.82 -24.25
C SER A 59 -1.03 -13.67 -25.37
N LEU A 60 -1.47 -13.60 -26.62
CA LEU A 60 -0.62 -13.32 -27.78
C LEU A 60 -0.20 -11.85 -27.89
N LEU A 61 -0.90 -10.95 -27.18
CA LEU A 61 -0.56 -9.53 -27.15
C LEU A 61 0.41 -9.27 -26.00
N THR A 62 1.53 -8.63 -26.33
CA THR A 62 2.61 -8.31 -25.40
C THR A 62 2.96 -6.82 -25.47
N TYR A 63 3.57 -6.29 -24.42
CA TYR A 63 4.17 -4.97 -24.41
C TYR A 63 5.68 -5.11 -24.15
N GLU A 64 6.50 -4.63 -25.08
CA GLU A 64 7.96 -4.81 -25.03
C GLU A 64 8.38 -6.29 -24.88
N HIS A 65 7.63 -7.22 -25.49
CA HIS A 65 7.78 -8.67 -25.41
C HIS A 65 7.44 -9.31 -24.04
N GLU A 66 6.96 -8.54 -23.09
CA GLU A 66 6.46 -9.03 -21.78
C GLU A 66 4.92 -9.17 -21.80
N SER A 67 4.39 -10.03 -20.96
CA SER A 67 2.94 -10.18 -20.78
C SER A 67 2.31 -8.89 -20.26
N ILE A 68 0.99 -8.74 -20.48
CA ILE A 68 0.23 -7.60 -20.01
C ILE A 68 -0.85 -8.11 -19.05
N PRO A 69 -0.94 -7.57 -17.82
CA PRO A 69 -2.04 -7.89 -16.89
C PRO A 69 -3.41 -7.69 -17.54
N TYR A 70 -4.31 -8.63 -17.34
CA TYR A 70 -5.63 -8.61 -17.95
C TYR A 70 -6.73 -8.83 -16.92
N ASP A 71 -7.78 -8.02 -17.01
CA ASP A 71 -9.04 -8.24 -16.30
C ASP A 71 -10.08 -8.82 -17.26
N GLN A 72 -10.46 -10.06 -17.02
CA GLN A 72 -11.39 -10.77 -17.87
C GLN A 72 -12.81 -10.20 -17.80
N GLN A 73 -13.22 -9.69 -16.64
CA GLN A 73 -14.58 -9.20 -16.43
C GLN A 73 -14.85 -7.92 -17.23
N SER A 74 -13.89 -6.99 -17.24
CA SER A 74 -14.02 -5.73 -17.98
C SER A 74 -13.43 -5.79 -19.39
N ASN A 75 -12.84 -6.92 -19.79
CA ASN A 75 -12.09 -7.08 -21.03
C ASN A 75 -11.02 -5.97 -21.19
N THR A 76 -10.20 -5.79 -20.16
CA THR A 76 -9.27 -4.67 -20.07
C THR A 76 -7.85 -5.13 -19.75
N LEU A 77 -6.90 -4.70 -20.56
CA LEU A 77 -5.46 -4.82 -20.31
C LEU A 77 -5.00 -3.67 -19.44
N TYR A 78 -4.19 -3.94 -18.43
CA TYR A 78 -3.63 -2.94 -17.54
C TYR A 78 -2.15 -2.73 -17.84
N LEU A 79 -1.76 -1.50 -18.15
CA LEU A 79 -0.39 -1.18 -18.55
C LEU A 79 0.22 -0.16 -17.60
N SER A 80 1.24 -0.60 -16.84
CA SER A 80 2.08 0.31 -16.06
C SER A 80 3.02 1.05 -17.01
N ILE A 81 2.91 2.38 -17.01
CA ILE A 81 3.74 3.26 -17.89
C ILE A 81 4.71 4.14 -17.09
N GLY A 82 4.73 3.99 -15.77
CA GLY A 82 5.55 4.78 -14.87
C GLY A 82 5.17 6.25 -14.80
N SER A 83 5.82 6.97 -13.89
CA SER A 83 5.55 8.39 -13.63
C SER A 83 6.01 9.33 -14.76
N SER A 84 6.92 8.88 -15.63
CA SER A 84 7.42 9.68 -16.76
C SER A 84 6.42 9.79 -17.91
N GLY A 85 5.36 8.97 -17.92
CA GLY A 85 4.40 8.91 -19.02
C GLY A 85 5.05 8.55 -20.36
N ASP A 86 6.08 7.69 -20.35
CA ASP A 86 6.81 7.34 -21.56
C ASP A 86 6.00 6.30 -22.37
N TYR A 87 5.36 6.79 -23.45
CA TYR A 87 4.52 5.99 -24.36
C TYR A 87 5.33 5.36 -25.51
N LYS A 88 6.65 5.24 -25.40
CA LYS A 88 7.55 4.76 -26.46
C LYS A 88 7.58 3.25 -26.63
N GLY A 89 7.12 2.49 -25.64
CA GLY A 89 7.05 1.04 -25.72
C GLY A 89 6.07 0.57 -26.82
N LYS A 90 6.20 -0.70 -27.23
CA LYS A 90 5.46 -1.26 -28.36
C LYS A 90 4.56 -2.39 -27.94
N LEU A 91 3.31 -2.32 -28.37
CA LEU A 91 2.39 -3.45 -28.39
C LEU A 91 2.75 -4.37 -29.58
N ILE A 92 2.87 -5.65 -29.31
CA ILE A 92 3.32 -6.64 -30.29
C ILE A 92 2.40 -7.86 -30.18
N VAL A 93 1.97 -8.38 -31.33
CA VAL A 93 1.31 -9.70 -31.39
C VAL A 93 2.35 -10.75 -31.72
N SER A 94 2.53 -11.73 -30.82
CA SER A 94 3.62 -12.70 -30.93
C SER A 94 3.52 -13.66 -32.11
N HIS A 95 2.29 -13.97 -32.58
CA HIS A 95 2.06 -14.87 -33.71
C HIS A 95 0.95 -14.39 -34.61
N GLY A 96 1.10 -14.59 -35.94
CA GLY A 96 0.12 -14.22 -36.96
C GLY A 96 0.35 -12.84 -37.58
N HIS A 97 -0.45 -12.53 -38.60
CA HIS A 97 -0.45 -11.22 -39.27
C HIS A 97 -1.75 -10.50 -38.96
N TYR A 98 -1.72 -9.68 -37.93
CA TYR A 98 -2.86 -8.90 -37.45
C TYR A 98 -2.54 -7.42 -37.54
N ALA A 99 -3.54 -6.61 -37.85
CA ALA A 99 -3.44 -5.15 -37.73
C ALA A 99 -3.95 -4.73 -36.35
N LEU A 100 -3.24 -3.79 -35.72
CA LEU A 100 -3.61 -3.16 -34.47
C LEU A 100 -3.95 -1.70 -34.74
N ALA A 101 -5.01 -1.20 -34.10
CA ALA A 101 -5.30 0.23 -34.11
C ALA A 101 -5.90 0.66 -32.76
N ILE A 102 -5.55 1.87 -32.32
CA ILE A 102 -6.12 2.51 -31.12
C ILE A 102 -7.04 3.63 -31.57
N VAL A 103 -8.27 3.65 -31.05
CA VAL A 103 -9.21 4.75 -31.32
C VAL A 103 -8.69 6.03 -30.63
N ILE A 104 -8.51 7.10 -31.40
CA ILE A 104 -7.98 8.38 -30.88
C ILE A 104 -8.96 8.94 -29.84
N PRO A 105 -8.51 9.15 -28.59
CA PRO A 105 -9.31 9.85 -27.59
C PRO A 105 -9.39 11.36 -27.88
N ASN A 106 -10.45 12.00 -27.41
CA ASN A 106 -10.59 13.45 -27.46
C ASN A 106 -9.84 14.18 -26.33
N GLN A 107 -9.19 13.44 -25.43
CA GLN A 107 -8.52 13.91 -24.23
C GLN A 107 -7.03 13.60 -24.30
N SER A 108 -6.23 14.31 -23.53
CA SER A 108 -4.81 13.97 -23.35
C SER A 108 -4.65 12.65 -22.61
N MET A 109 -3.51 12.00 -22.76
CA MET A 109 -3.23 10.72 -22.09
C MET A 109 -3.26 10.86 -20.56
N ASN A 110 -2.79 12.01 -20.03
CA ASN A 110 -2.85 12.28 -18.59
C ASN A 110 -4.30 12.39 -18.09
N GLU A 111 -5.15 13.12 -18.82
CA GLU A 111 -6.58 13.22 -18.48
C GLU A 111 -7.29 11.86 -18.53
N LEU A 112 -6.98 11.03 -19.52
CA LEU A 112 -7.52 9.67 -19.61
C LEU A 112 -7.09 8.82 -18.41
N MET A 113 -5.82 8.92 -18.02
CA MET A 113 -5.29 8.18 -16.89
C MET A 113 -5.93 8.64 -15.57
N GLU A 114 -5.93 9.95 -15.30
CA GLU A 114 -6.51 10.54 -14.09
C GLU A 114 -8.02 10.24 -13.94
N GLN A 115 -8.75 10.25 -15.04
CA GLN A 115 -10.19 9.97 -15.07
C GLN A 115 -10.51 8.47 -15.15
N ALA A 116 -9.49 7.61 -15.18
CA ALA A 116 -9.62 6.17 -15.33
C ALA A 116 -10.38 5.76 -16.62
N ILE A 117 -10.20 6.52 -17.70
CA ILE A 117 -10.82 6.23 -19.00
C ILE A 117 -9.87 5.36 -19.82
N PRO A 118 -10.26 4.13 -20.20
CA PRO A 118 -9.40 3.26 -20.99
C PRO A 118 -9.31 3.69 -22.45
N LEU A 119 -8.20 3.35 -23.08
CA LEU A 119 -8.04 3.41 -24.53
C LEU A 119 -8.72 2.19 -25.16
N GLN A 120 -9.44 2.38 -26.27
CA GLN A 120 -9.99 1.26 -27.03
C GLN A 120 -8.98 0.76 -28.06
N LEU A 121 -8.61 -0.53 -27.98
CA LEU A 121 -7.75 -1.23 -28.91
C LEU A 121 -8.60 -2.15 -29.80
N ILE A 122 -8.41 -2.08 -31.11
CA ILE A 122 -8.95 -3.03 -32.07
C ILE A 122 -7.83 -3.87 -32.69
N ILE A 123 -8.00 -5.18 -32.67
CA ILE A 123 -7.17 -6.16 -33.35
C ILE A 123 -8.00 -6.73 -34.51
N TYR A 124 -7.48 -6.71 -35.74
CA TYR A 124 -8.29 -7.14 -36.86
C TYR A 124 -7.49 -7.82 -37.97
N GLY A 125 -8.17 -8.72 -38.67
CA GLY A 125 -7.74 -9.39 -39.87
C GLY A 125 -8.57 -8.95 -41.09
N ASN A 126 -8.60 -9.77 -42.12
CA ASN A 126 -9.33 -9.47 -43.36
C ASN A 126 -10.86 -9.46 -43.16
N ASP A 127 -11.40 -10.42 -42.43
CA ASP A 127 -12.84 -10.68 -42.29
C ASP A 127 -13.34 -10.72 -40.83
N TRP A 128 -12.47 -10.40 -39.89
CA TRP A 128 -12.79 -10.44 -38.45
C TRP A 128 -12.14 -9.29 -37.68
N TYR A 129 -12.65 -9.00 -36.48
CA TYR A 129 -12.08 -8.08 -35.54
C TYR A 129 -12.31 -8.57 -34.09
N PHE A 130 -11.48 -8.04 -33.17
CA PHE A 130 -11.62 -8.18 -31.72
C PHE A 130 -11.36 -6.81 -31.09
N VAL A 131 -12.12 -6.47 -30.06
CA VAL A 131 -11.98 -5.20 -29.34
C VAL A 131 -11.67 -5.48 -27.88
N THR A 132 -10.69 -4.78 -27.34
CA THR A 132 -10.35 -4.79 -25.92
C THR A 132 -9.99 -3.38 -25.49
N ASN A 133 -9.87 -3.16 -24.18
CA ASN A 133 -9.49 -1.89 -23.59
C ASN A 133 -8.04 -1.93 -23.09
N ILE A 134 -7.37 -0.78 -23.04
CA ILE A 134 -6.08 -0.61 -22.37
C ILE A 134 -6.25 0.46 -21.31
N GLN A 135 -6.14 0.07 -20.05
CA GLN A 135 -6.11 0.98 -18.91
C GLN A 135 -4.67 1.32 -18.56
N LEU A 136 -4.36 2.62 -18.52
CA LEU A 136 -3.02 3.09 -18.16
C LEU A 136 -2.94 3.37 -16.65
N SER A 137 -1.78 3.11 -16.08
CA SER A 137 -1.42 3.46 -14.71
C SER A 137 0.02 3.93 -14.61
N SER A 138 0.32 4.86 -13.73
CA SER A 138 1.69 5.18 -13.36
C SER A 138 2.21 4.35 -12.19
N LEU A 139 1.35 3.55 -11.54
CA LEU A 139 1.73 2.66 -10.47
C LEU A 139 2.23 1.31 -11.01
N PRO A 140 3.06 0.59 -10.24
CA PRO A 140 3.32 -0.83 -10.47
C PRO A 140 2.04 -1.65 -10.35
N ILE A 141 2.00 -2.77 -11.09
CA ILE A 141 0.87 -3.69 -11.06
C ILE A 141 1.37 -5.05 -10.56
N VAL A 142 0.66 -5.62 -9.62
CA VAL A 142 0.89 -6.99 -9.12
C VAL A 142 -0.20 -7.89 -9.65
N THR A 143 0.17 -9.02 -10.26
CA THR A 143 -0.79 -10.10 -10.53
C THR A 143 -0.45 -11.33 -9.70
N ILE A 144 -1.49 -12.06 -9.31
CA ILE A 144 -1.36 -13.35 -8.63
C ILE A 144 -2.25 -14.35 -9.39
N ASP A 145 -1.61 -15.38 -9.93
CA ASP A 145 -2.29 -16.47 -10.62
C ASP A 145 -2.30 -17.70 -9.72
N THR A 146 -3.47 -18.04 -9.18
CA THR A 146 -3.64 -19.12 -8.21
C THR A 146 -3.44 -20.49 -8.87
N ASN A 147 -2.51 -21.27 -8.35
CA ASN A 147 -2.22 -22.61 -8.87
C ASN A 147 -3.06 -23.65 -8.14
N THR A 148 -2.95 -23.73 -6.81
CA THR A 148 -3.66 -24.75 -6.03
C THR A 148 -3.78 -24.36 -4.56
N LEU A 149 -4.84 -24.86 -3.91
CA LEU A 149 -4.97 -24.84 -2.45
C LEU A 149 -3.98 -25.86 -1.88
N ILE A 150 -3.08 -25.41 -1.00
CA ILE A 150 -2.06 -26.25 -0.37
C ILE A 150 -2.36 -26.55 1.09
N LYS A 151 -3.08 -25.67 1.80
CA LYS A 151 -3.37 -25.79 3.23
C LYS A 151 -4.67 -25.07 3.57
N ILE A 152 -5.48 -25.68 4.43
CA ILE A 152 -6.56 -24.99 5.13
C ILE A 152 -6.07 -24.74 6.56
N ASP A 153 -5.87 -23.47 6.91
CA ASP A 153 -5.57 -23.08 8.29
C ASP A 153 -6.86 -23.02 9.09
N SER A 154 -7.21 -24.15 9.70
CA SER A 154 -8.44 -24.29 10.47
C SER A 154 -8.45 -23.45 11.75
N GLN A 155 -7.30 -23.03 12.27
CA GLN A 155 -7.18 -22.21 13.48
C GLN A 155 -7.45 -20.73 13.16
N GLU A 156 -7.00 -20.27 12.00
CA GLU A 156 -7.24 -18.90 11.54
C GLU A 156 -8.41 -18.79 10.54
N GLY A 157 -9.00 -19.92 10.13
CA GLY A 157 -10.08 -19.94 9.14
C GLY A 157 -9.66 -19.43 7.77
N LYS A 158 -8.40 -19.68 7.37
CA LYS A 158 -7.80 -19.18 6.13
C LYS A 158 -7.35 -20.30 5.23
N ASP A 159 -7.61 -20.14 3.94
CA ASP A 159 -7.05 -20.99 2.91
C ASP A 159 -5.70 -20.42 2.46
N VAL A 160 -4.69 -21.28 2.35
CA VAL A 160 -3.35 -20.94 1.86
C VAL A 160 -3.18 -21.57 0.47
N TYR A 161 -2.82 -20.73 -0.50
CA TYR A 161 -2.68 -21.13 -1.89
C TYR A 161 -1.22 -21.02 -2.35
N SER A 162 -0.77 -21.95 -3.20
CA SER A 162 0.40 -21.71 -4.04
C SER A 162 -0.02 -20.93 -5.29
N ALA A 163 0.79 -19.99 -5.72
CA ALA A 163 0.51 -19.13 -6.85
C ALA A 163 1.80 -18.67 -7.54
N SER A 164 1.64 -18.15 -8.75
CA SER A 164 2.66 -17.35 -9.43
C SER A 164 2.30 -15.88 -9.25
N MET A 165 3.25 -15.07 -8.80
CA MET A 165 3.10 -13.62 -8.67
C MET A 165 4.00 -12.93 -9.68
N HIS A 166 3.45 -11.95 -10.39
CA HIS A 166 4.20 -11.12 -11.32
C HIS A 166 4.11 -9.66 -10.90
N LEU A 167 5.25 -8.97 -10.91
CA LEU A 167 5.36 -7.55 -10.60
C LEU A 167 5.76 -6.77 -11.85
N TYR A 168 4.84 -5.98 -12.37
CA TYR A 168 4.99 -5.14 -13.56
C TYR A 168 5.35 -3.72 -13.14
N ASN A 169 6.50 -3.24 -13.58
CA ASN A 169 7.01 -1.94 -13.17
C ASN A 169 7.69 -1.22 -14.34
N SER A 170 7.25 -0.01 -14.65
CA SER A 170 7.86 0.87 -15.65
C SER A 170 8.78 1.93 -15.04
N ASN A 171 8.94 1.96 -13.72
CA ASN A 171 9.91 2.81 -13.03
C ASN A 171 11.23 2.07 -12.76
N GLY A 172 11.38 0.85 -13.28
CA GLY A 172 12.58 0.04 -13.14
C GLY A 172 13.80 0.70 -13.82
N GLN A 173 14.98 0.37 -13.34
CA GLN A 173 16.24 0.94 -13.84
C GLN A 173 16.81 0.15 -15.03
N ARG A 174 16.33 -1.09 -15.26
CA ARG A 174 16.90 -2.04 -16.22
C ARG A 174 16.27 -1.97 -17.60
N LYS A 175 14.94 -1.80 -17.64
CA LYS A 175 14.14 -1.78 -18.88
C LYS A 175 13.03 -0.74 -18.76
N LEU A 176 12.47 -0.35 -19.92
CA LEU A 176 11.28 0.50 -19.99
C LEU A 176 10.06 -0.12 -19.32
N TYR A 177 9.96 -1.45 -19.38
CA TYR A 177 8.91 -2.24 -18.73
C TYR A 177 9.55 -3.50 -18.17
N GLU A 178 9.55 -3.63 -16.85
CA GLU A 178 10.15 -4.77 -16.14
C GLU A 178 9.04 -5.65 -15.60
N VAL A 179 9.23 -6.96 -15.75
CA VAL A 179 8.39 -7.98 -15.12
C VAL A 179 9.30 -8.87 -14.30
N ASP A 180 9.03 -8.92 -13.01
CA ASP A 180 9.70 -9.84 -12.10
C ASP A 180 8.70 -10.93 -11.68
N ASP A 181 9.13 -12.19 -11.76
CA ASP A 181 8.31 -13.37 -11.53
C ASP A 181 8.71 -14.06 -10.23
N TYR A 182 7.73 -14.48 -9.44
CA TYR A 182 7.92 -15.10 -8.14
C TYR A 182 6.97 -16.29 -7.94
N ASP A 183 7.48 -17.38 -7.39
CA ASP A 183 6.64 -18.41 -6.79
C ASP A 183 6.24 -17.95 -5.39
N VAL A 184 4.97 -18.03 -5.04
CA VAL A 184 4.47 -17.53 -3.76
C VAL A 184 3.48 -18.48 -3.11
N HIS A 185 3.42 -18.40 -1.78
CA HIS A 185 2.25 -18.81 -1.03
C HIS A 185 1.50 -17.58 -0.57
N TYR A 186 0.18 -17.56 -0.74
CA TYR A 186 -0.60 -16.42 -0.28
C TYR A 186 -1.89 -16.85 0.43
N HIS A 187 -2.38 -16.00 1.29
CA HIS A 187 -3.66 -16.16 1.97
C HIS A 187 -4.27 -14.81 2.33
N MET A 188 -5.58 -14.82 2.57
CA MET A 188 -6.29 -13.67 3.15
C MET A 188 -5.75 -13.36 4.54
N ARG A 189 -5.50 -12.08 4.84
CA ARG A 189 -5.06 -11.61 6.15
C ARG A 189 -6.01 -10.58 6.76
N GLY A 190 -5.75 -10.27 8.02
CA GLY A 190 -6.48 -9.30 8.82
C GLY A 190 -7.53 -9.95 9.71
N ASN A 191 -7.95 -9.24 10.74
CA ASN A 191 -9.05 -9.65 11.63
C ASN A 191 -10.33 -8.91 11.22
N ALA A 192 -10.42 -7.62 11.47
CA ALA A 192 -11.57 -6.79 11.09
C ALA A 192 -11.71 -6.64 9.56
N THR A 193 -10.61 -6.51 8.83
CA THR A 193 -10.61 -6.28 7.38
C THR A 193 -11.25 -7.40 6.57
N ARG A 194 -11.33 -8.63 7.11
CA ARG A 194 -12.02 -9.75 6.44
C ARG A 194 -13.55 -9.58 6.34
N TYR A 195 -14.12 -8.64 7.09
CA TYR A 195 -15.56 -8.32 7.02
C TYR A 195 -15.87 -7.29 5.94
N ASN A 196 -14.85 -6.71 5.31
CA ASN A 196 -15.01 -5.87 4.13
C ASN A 196 -14.93 -6.70 2.85
N ASN A 197 -15.56 -6.21 1.78
CA ASN A 197 -15.53 -6.89 0.48
C ASN A 197 -14.14 -6.82 -0.19
N LYS A 198 -13.36 -5.78 0.09
CA LYS A 198 -11.98 -5.64 -0.38
C LYS A 198 -11.02 -6.22 0.65
N LEU A 199 -10.49 -7.39 0.37
CA LEU A 199 -9.66 -8.16 1.28
C LEU A 199 -8.19 -7.70 1.22
N SER A 200 -7.46 -7.95 2.30
CA SER A 200 -5.99 -7.85 2.35
C SER A 200 -5.36 -9.23 2.31
N TYR A 201 -4.14 -9.31 1.78
CA TYR A 201 -3.44 -10.59 1.61
C TYR A 201 -2.05 -10.55 2.24
N LYS A 202 -1.61 -11.70 2.74
CA LYS A 202 -0.20 -11.97 3.02
C LYS A 202 0.34 -12.81 1.88
N VAL A 203 1.54 -12.46 1.42
CA VAL A 203 2.28 -13.15 0.36
C VAL A 203 3.62 -13.57 0.93
N GLU A 204 3.98 -14.84 0.78
CA GLU A 204 5.27 -15.40 1.16
C GLU A 204 6.01 -15.85 -0.09
N ILE A 205 7.17 -15.27 -0.38
CA ILE A 205 7.96 -15.59 -1.57
C ILE A 205 8.73 -16.88 -1.35
N LYS A 206 8.71 -17.75 -2.36
CA LYS A 206 9.33 -19.06 -2.35
C LYS A 206 10.44 -19.18 -3.41
N ASN A 207 11.48 -19.90 -3.09
CA ASN A 207 12.47 -20.34 -4.07
C ASN A 207 11.98 -21.60 -4.82
N LYS A 208 12.72 -22.03 -5.82
CA LYS A 208 12.40 -23.23 -6.63
C LYS A 208 12.30 -24.53 -5.83
N ASN A 209 12.83 -24.57 -4.61
CA ASN A 209 12.74 -25.74 -3.72
C ASN A 209 11.52 -25.66 -2.78
N GLY A 210 10.77 -24.55 -2.80
CA GLY A 210 9.65 -24.28 -1.91
C GLY A 210 10.04 -23.65 -0.57
N ASP A 211 11.34 -23.33 -0.36
CA ASP A 211 11.78 -22.62 0.83
C ASP A 211 11.50 -21.12 0.73
N LYS A 212 11.49 -20.42 1.85
CA LYS A 212 11.35 -18.97 1.91
C LYS A 212 12.53 -18.26 1.24
N GLU A 213 12.24 -17.23 0.45
CA GLU A 213 13.23 -16.43 -0.26
C GLU A 213 13.10 -14.94 0.03
N ASN A 214 14.17 -14.32 0.53
CA ASN A 214 14.20 -12.90 0.82
C ASN A 214 14.47 -12.08 -0.46
N VAL A 215 13.48 -11.33 -0.92
CA VAL A 215 13.53 -10.51 -2.12
C VAL A 215 13.21 -9.05 -1.78
N ALA A 216 13.88 -8.11 -2.44
CA ALA A 216 13.54 -6.69 -2.36
C ALA A 216 12.47 -6.36 -3.42
N LEU A 217 11.28 -5.98 -3.02
CA LEU A 217 10.23 -5.52 -3.93
C LEU A 217 10.22 -3.99 -3.98
N LEU A 218 10.20 -3.41 -5.18
CA LEU A 218 10.11 -1.97 -5.43
C LEU A 218 11.10 -1.11 -4.62
N GLY A 219 12.31 -1.62 -4.40
CA GLY A 219 13.37 -0.92 -3.68
C GLY A 219 13.25 -0.94 -2.16
N MET A 220 12.24 -1.59 -1.61
CA MET A 220 12.08 -1.81 -0.16
C MET A 220 13.08 -2.88 0.32
N ARG A 221 13.18 -3.06 1.65
CA ARG A 221 14.11 -4.01 2.24
C ARG A 221 13.77 -5.45 1.80
N LYS A 222 14.78 -6.31 1.74
CA LYS A 222 14.59 -7.74 1.44
C LYS A 222 13.80 -8.43 2.54
N ASP A 223 12.73 -9.08 2.13
CA ASP A 223 11.89 -9.92 2.98
C ASP A 223 11.33 -11.11 2.19
N ASP A 224 10.96 -12.18 2.88
CA ASP A 224 10.19 -13.29 2.30
C ASP A 224 8.69 -13.07 2.46
N ASP A 225 8.27 -12.30 3.47
CA ASP A 225 6.89 -11.98 3.78
C ASP A 225 6.52 -10.58 3.30
N TRP A 226 5.40 -10.46 2.59
CA TRP A 226 4.87 -9.19 2.10
C TRP A 226 3.39 -9.06 2.39
N ILE A 227 2.91 -7.82 2.46
CA ILE A 227 1.49 -7.53 2.73
C ILE A 227 0.94 -6.71 1.59
N LEU A 228 -0.14 -7.19 0.98
CA LEU A 228 -1.00 -6.43 0.10
C LEU A 228 -2.19 -5.94 0.92
N ASN A 229 -2.09 -4.71 1.43
CA ASN A 229 -3.12 -4.09 2.25
C ASN A 229 -4.15 -3.39 1.37
N GLY A 230 -5.40 -3.84 1.44
CA GLY A 230 -6.52 -3.26 0.67
C GLY A 230 -6.96 -1.88 1.14
N MET A 231 -6.49 -1.41 2.30
CA MET A 231 -6.85 -0.12 2.90
C MET A 231 -8.36 0.12 2.97
N SER A 232 -9.13 -0.96 3.20
CA SER A 232 -10.57 -0.97 2.99
C SER A 232 -11.36 -0.06 3.95
N TYR A 233 -10.80 0.27 5.11
CA TYR A 233 -11.40 1.15 6.11
C TYR A 233 -11.01 2.62 5.96
N ASP A 234 -9.94 2.94 5.25
CA ASP A 234 -9.42 4.30 5.04
C ASP A 234 -9.91 4.90 3.72
N ALA A 235 -10.89 5.79 3.77
CA ALA A 235 -11.41 6.45 2.58
C ALA A 235 -10.41 7.42 1.91
N SER A 236 -9.39 7.85 2.65
CA SER A 236 -8.32 8.70 2.10
C SER A 236 -7.23 7.91 1.37
N TYR A 237 -7.04 6.62 1.72
CA TYR A 237 -5.91 5.76 1.35
C TYR A 237 -4.53 6.28 1.82
N LEU A 238 -4.47 7.30 2.67
CA LEU A 238 -3.23 7.98 3.05
C LEU A 238 -2.78 7.74 4.48
N ARG A 239 -3.64 7.22 5.38
CA ARG A 239 -3.31 7.06 6.80
C ARG A 239 -2.09 6.16 7.02
N GLU A 240 -2.02 5.04 6.31
CA GLU A 240 -0.87 4.13 6.34
C GLU A 240 0.42 4.83 5.88
N ALA A 241 0.38 5.52 4.74
CA ALA A 241 1.56 6.19 4.19
C ALA A 241 2.07 7.30 5.12
N ILE A 242 1.18 8.19 5.55
CA ILE A 242 1.53 9.33 6.39
C ILE A 242 2.06 8.87 7.75
N SER A 243 1.41 7.87 8.37
CA SER A 243 1.85 7.34 9.66
C SER A 243 3.24 6.71 9.57
N ARG A 244 3.54 5.97 8.48
CA ARG A 244 4.86 5.38 8.25
C ARG A 244 5.94 6.44 8.06
N GLU A 245 5.67 7.50 7.32
CA GLU A 245 6.63 8.60 7.16
C GLU A 245 6.95 9.28 8.51
N ILE A 246 5.94 9.51 9.34
CA ILE A 246 6.12 10.06 10.69
C ILE A 246 6.94 9.09 11.56
N TRP A 247 6.60 7.79 11.53
CA TRP A 247 7.34 6.80 12.29
C TRP A 247 8.80 6.67 11.85
N ASN A 248 9.06 6.64 10.56
CA ASN A 248 10.40 6.52 9.99
C ASN A 248 11.29 7.74 10.34
N GLU A 249 10.70 8.92 10.49
CA GLU A 249 11.41 10.10 11.01
C GLU A 249 11.72 9.99 12.52
N ILE A 250 10.82 9.38 13.29
CA ILE A 250 10.98 9.16 14.73
C ILE A 250 12.01 8.07 15.01
N ASN A 251 11.86 6.91 14.37
CA ASN A 251 12.66 5.72 14.62
C ASN A 251 13.13 5.07 13.29
N PRO A 252 14.18 5.60 12.66
CA PRO A 252 14.68 5.08 11.39
C PRO A 252 15.31 3.67 11.51
N ASP A 253 15.69 3.24 12.70
CA ASP A 253 16.28 1.92 12.92
C ASP A 253 15.27 0.78 12.76
N VAL A 254 13.97 1.07 12.99
CA VAL A 254 12.84 0.15 12.78
C VAL A 254 11.86 0.78 11.77
N ALA A 255 12.41 1.26 10.66
CA ALA A 255 11.61 1.89 9.61
C ALA A 255 10.68 0.88 8.93
N LEU A 256 9.51 1.37 8.53
CA LEU A 256 8.45 0.61 7.85
C LEU A 256 8.13 1.28 6.51
N HIS A 257 8.32 0.57 5.41
CA HIS A 257 8.08 1.13 4.08
C HIS A 257 6.86 0.51 3.41
N MET A 258 6.30 1.23 2.47
CA MET A 258 5.23 0.76 1.59
C MET A 258 5.33 1.40 0.21
N GLN A 259 4.72 0.74 -0.76
CA GLN A 259 4.52 1.28 -2.11
C GLN A 259 3.07 1.04 -2.54
N TYR A 260 2.47 2.03 -3.21
CA TYR A 260 1.18 1.81 -3.84
C TYR A 260 1.33 0.96 -5.08
N VAL A 261 0.44 -0.01 -5.23
CA VAL A 261 0.35 -0.91 -6.38
C VAL A 261 -1.11 -1.10 -6.79
N GLU A 262 -1.35 -1.57 -8.00
CA GLU A 262 -2.65 -2.11 -8.39
C GLU A 262 -2.59 -3.63 -8.37
N LEU A 263 -3.68 -4.30 -7.97
CA LEU A 263 -3.72 -5.74 -7.78
C LEU A 263 -4.75 -6.40 -8.72
N ILE A 264 -4.30 -7.48 -9.37
CA ILE A 264 -5.14 -8.39 -10.15
C ILE A 264 -4.90 -9.80 -9.62
N ILE A 265 -5.96 -10.53 -9.26
CA ILE A 265 -5.88 -11.94 -8.86
C ILE A 265 -6.77 -12.75 -9.80
N ASP A 266 -6.23 -13.81 -10.39
CA ASP A 266 -6.93 -14.72 -11.28
C ASP A 266 -7.71 -14.00 -12.40
N ASN A 267 -7.05 -13.04 -13.05
CA ASN A 267 -7.62 -12.16 -14.08
C ASN A 267 -8.81 -11.31 -13.60
N GLN A 268 -8.90 -11.02 -12.32
CA GLN A 268 -9.85 -10.07 -11.75
C GLN A 268 -9.14 -8.87 -11.14
N TYR A 269 -9.42 -7.68 -11.63
CA TYR A 269 -8.90 -6.44 -11.07
C TYR A 269 -9.52 -6.16 -9.70
N LEU A 270 -8.69 -5.94 -8.68
CA LEU A 270 -9.11 -5.70 -7.30
C LEU A 270 -8.88 -4.27 -6.81
N GLY A 271 -8.20 -3.44 -7.61
CA GLY A 271 -8.03 -2.03 -7.29
C GLY A 271 -6.67 -1.65 -6.72
N LEU A 272 -6.66 -0.54 -5.98
CA LEU A 272 -5.49 0.07 -5.35
C LEU A 272 -5.14 -0.65 -4.03
N TYR A 273 -3.87 -1.04 -3.88
CA TYR A 273 -3.34 -1.68 -2.68
C TYR A 273 -2.06 -0.97 -2.21
N ALA A 274 -1.75 -1.12 -0.92
CA ALA A 274 -0.43 -0.82 -0.38
C ALA A 274 0.36 -2.13 -0.26
N LEU A 275 1.44 -2.27 -1.03
CA LEU A 275 2.45 -3.31 -0.82
C LEU A 275 3.34 -2.85 0.33
N GLN A 276 3.37 -3.61 1.42
CA GLN A 276 3.97 -3.21 2.69
C GLN A 276 4.98 -4.23 3.19
N GLU A 277 6.05 -3.72 3.81
CA GLU A 277 6.93 -4.53 4.65
C GLU A 277 6.16 -4.98 5.91
N PRO A 278 6.28 -6.25 6.34
CA PRO A 278 5.77 -6.68 7.63
C PRO A 278 6.63 -6.08 8.75
N LEU A 279 6.10 -6.02 9.97
CA LEU A 279 6.91 -5.80 11.15
C LEU A 279 7.20 -7.15 11.80
N ASP A 280 8.38 -7.67 11.58
CA ASP A 280 8.87 -8.93 12.09
C ASP A 280 10.30 -8.82 12.66
N LYS A 281 10.95 -9.94 12.92
CA LYS A 281 12.31 -9.98 13.45
C LYS A 281 13.35 -9.25 12.59
N LYS A 282 13.16 -9.21 11.28
CA LYS A 282 14.11 -8.57 10.35
C LYS A 282 14.16 -7.06 10.54
N GLN A 283 13.00 -6.42 10.82
CA GLN A 283 12.93 -4.98 11.09
C GLN A 283 13.72 -4.59 12.32
N TRP A 284 13.73 -5.43 13.33
CA TRP A 284 14.52 -5.21 14.54
C TRP A 284 15.96 -5.75 14.47
N ASN A 285 16.36 -6.38 13.35
CA ASN A 285 17.61 -7.13 13.28
C ASN A 285 17.75 -8.09 14.47
N ALA A 286 16.65 -8.77 14.80
CA ALA A 286 16.53 -9.62 15.96
C ALA A 286 17.29 -10.94 15.79
N SER A 287 17.84 -11.46 16.90
CA SER A 287 18.48 -12.76 16.97
C SER A 287 17.45 -13.90 17.05
N GLU A 288 17.94 -15.15 16.97
CA GLU A 288 17.08 -16.34 17.16
C GLU A 288 16.57 -16.46 18.61
N GLU A 289 17.29 -15.89 19.58
CA GLU A 289 16.89 -15.90 20.98
C GLU A 289 15.84 -14.85 21.32
N ASP A 290 15.70 -13.81 20.47
CA ASP A 290 14.74 -12.74 20.69
C ASP A 290 13.31 -13.20 20.38
N ILE A 291 12.36 -12.78 21.20
CA ILE A 291 10.97 -13.21 21.13
C ILE A 291 10.10 -12.07 20.61
N LEU A 292 9.56 -12.25 19.41
CA LEU A 292 8.58 -11.32 18.85
C LEU A 292 7.20 -11.60 19.46
N ILE A 293 6.57 -10.55 19.97
CA ILE A 293 5.26 -10.60 20.61
C ILE A 293 4.32 -9.64 19.89
N LYS A 294 3.14 -10.14 19.51
CA LYS A 294 2.07 -9.35 18.92
C LYS A 294 0.88 -9.35 19.84
N VAL A 295 0.29 -8.20 20.08
CA VAL A 295 -0.98 -8.06 20.81
C VAL A 295 -2.09 -7.96 19.77
N ASN A 296 -2.96 -8.96 19.73
CA ASN A 296 -3.95 -9.12 18.67
C ASN A 296 -5.36 -8.70 19.07
N ASP A 297 -5.63 -8.51 20.37
CA ASP A 297 -6.96 -8.16 20.86
C ASP A 297 -6.89 -7.18 22.05
N TRP A 298 -8.05 -6.65 22.45
CA TRP A 298 -8.20 -5.82 23.64
C TRP A 298 -8.22 -6.68 24.90
N LEU A 299 -7.52 -6.25 25.97
CA LEU A 299 -7.77 -6.78 27.31
C LEU A 299 -9.14 -6.26 27.78
N PHE A 300 -10.16 -7.09 27.69
CA PHE A 300 -11.38 -6.83 28.42
C PHE A 300 -11.33 -7.60 29.74
N ASP A 301 -11.57 -6.92 30.85
CA ASP A 301 -11.66 -7.52 32.20
C ASP A 301 -12.65 -8.70 32.28
N GLU A 302 -13.58 -8.78 31.33
CA GLU A 302 -14.58 -9.86 31.26
C GLU A 302 -14.00 -11.20 30.79
N TYR A 303 -12.79 -11.24 30.21
CA TYR A 303 -12.11 -12.46 29.76
C TYR A 303 -11.01 -12.95 30.72
N VAL A 304 -10.91 -12.39 31.91
CA VAL A 304 -10.22 -13.08 33.01
C VAL A 304 -11.06 -14.30 33.32
N SER A 305 -10.86 -15.35 32.50
CA SER A 305 -11.49 -16.65 32.77
C SER A 305 -11.15 -17.07 34.20
N ASP A 306 -12.06 -17.77 34.85
CA ASP A 306 -11.84 -18.43 36.15
C ASP A 306 -10.69 -19.45 36.14
N ASP A 307 -9.88 -19.46 35.06
CA ASP A 307 -8.66 -20.27 34.91
C ASP A 307 -7.43 -19.46 35.35
N PRO A 308 -6.99 -19.57 36.60
CA PRO A 308 -5.80 -18.86 37.09
C PRO A 308 -4.49 -19.27 36.37
N ASN A 309 -4.52 -20.33 35.57
CA ASN A 309 -3.37 -20.84 34.84
C ASN A 309 -3.34 -20.43 33.35
N GLY A 310 -4.41 -19.81 32.83
CA GLY A 310 -4.48 -19.29 31.47
C GLY A 310 -4.49 -20.35 30.36
N TYR A 311 -4.85 -21.60 30.68
CA TYR A 311 -4.82 -22.71 29.72
C TYR A 311 -5.96 -22.73 28.70
N ASN A 312 -7.05 -22.00 28.98
CA ASN A 312 -8.28 -22.13 28.19
C ASN A 312 -8.17 -21.50 26.77
N ASN A 313 -7.22 -20.57 26.56
CA ASN A 313 -7.02 -19.89 25.28
C ASN A 313 -5.64 -20.16 24.67
N LEU A 314 -5.01 -21.26 25.05
CA LEU A 314 -3.71 -21.64 24.51
C LEU A 314 -3.86 -22.32 23.15
N ILE A 315 -3.22 -21.75 22.15
CA ILE A 315 -3.04 -22.35 20.83
C ILE A 315 -1.54 -22.52 20.58
N LEU A 316 -1.08 -23.76 20.49
CA LEU A 316 0.28 -24.10 20.09
C LEU A 316 0.27 -24.49 18.61
N ASN A 317 1.17 -23.91 17.84
CA ASN A 317 1.41 -24.31 16.48
C ASN A 317 2.92 -24.50 16.27
N ASP A 318 3.37 -25.73 16.47
CA ASP A 318 4.78 -26.10 16.34
C ASP A 318 5.30 -25.99 14.89
N GLU A 319 4.41 -26.09 13.87
CA GLU A 319 4.79 -25.94 12.46
C GLU A 319 5.15 -24.48 12.11
N ASP A 320 4.44 -23.52 12.68
CA ASP A 320 4.69 -22.09 12.46
C ASP A 320 5.59 -21.47 13.54
N ASP A 321 6.09 -22.27 14.47
CA ASP A 321 6.91 -21.85 15.63
C ASP A 321 6.26 -20.67 16.38
N LYS A 322 4.95 -20.76 16.63
CA LYS A 322 4.17 -19.75 17.34
C LYS A 322 3.22 -20.34 18.38
N CYS A 323 2.94 -19.56 19.40
CA CYS A 323 1.82 -19.84 20.29
C CYS A 323 1.01 -18.57 20.56
N ILE A 324 -0.28 -18.75 20.83
CA ILE A 324 -1.17 -17.69 21.27
C ILE A 324 -1.55 -18.03 22.72
N ILE A 325 -1.30 -17.08 23.61
CA ILE A 325 -1.66 -17.14 25.02
C ILE A 325 -2.50 -15.91 25.29
N ASP A 326 -3.81 -16.11 25.41
CA ASP A 326 -4.79 -15.03 25.49
C ASP A 326 -4.69 -14.07 24.28
N GLU A 327 -4.46 -12.78 24.51
CA GLU A 327 -4.30 -11.76 23.49
C GLU A 327 -2.92 -11.70 22.83
N PHE A 328 -1.93 -12.42 23.41
CA PHE A 328 -0.54 -12.37 22.96
C PHE A 328 -0.22 -13.51 21.98
N GLU A 329 0.27 -13.18 20.81
CA GLU A 329 0.89 -14.12 19.86
C GLU A 329 2.39 -14.03 20.00
N PHE A 330 3.03 -15.11 20.42
CA PHE A 330 4.48 -15.26 20.51
C PHE A 330 5.00 -16.00 19.29
N LYS A 331 6.05 -15.47 18.68
CA LYS A 331 6.86 -16.19 17.70
C LYS A 331 8.02 -16.92 18.37
N ASN A 332 8.57 -17.95 17.74
CA ASN A 332 9.56 -18.85 18.33
C ASN A 332 9.01 -19.55 19.59
N CYS A 333 7.82 -20.07 19.50
CA CYS A 333 7.16 -20.79 20.58
C CYS A 333 6.89 -22.23 20.17
N SER A 334 7.57 -23.16 20.83
CA SER A 334 7.31 -24.59 20.72
C SER A 334 6.77 -25.11 22.07
N SER A 335 6.31 -26.35 22.06
CA SER A 335 5.90 -27.05 23.29
C SER A 335 7.02 -27.11 24.34
N GLN A 336 8.28 -27.01 23.93
CA GLN A 336 9.46 -27.06 24.81
C GLN A 336 9.70 -25.73 25.55
N ASN A 337 9.40 -24.58 24.94
CA ASN A 337 9.67 -23.26 25.51
C ASN A 337 8.42 -22.47 25.90
N TYR A 338 7.28 -23.12 25.89
CA TYR A 338 5.98 -22.53 26.24
C TYR A 338 5.96 -21.87 27.63
N VAL A 339 6.63 -22.49 28.61
CA VAL A 339 6.62 -21.98 30.01
C VAL A 339 7.27 -20.60 30.08
N ASP A 340 8.31 -20.35 29.30
CA ASP A 340 8.96 -19.04 29.25
C ASP A 340 8.03 -17.98 28.65
N ARG A 341 7.22 -18.33 27.65
CA ARG A 341 6.24 -17.42 27.02
C ARG A 341 5.10 -17.10 27.97
N LEU A 342 4.63 -18.09 28.72
CA LEU A 342 3.64 -17.89 29.78
C LEU A 342 4.17 -16.95 30.88
N TYR A 343 5.44 -17.10 31.24
CA TYR A 343 6.10 -16.22 32.20
C TYR A 343 6.16 -14.78 31.69
N ILE A 344 6.60 -14.56 30.46
CA ILE A 344 6.64 -13.21 29.83
C ILE A 344 5.23 -12.62 29.79
N ARG A 345 4.21 -13.39 29.39
CA ARG A 345 2.81 -12.93 29.37
C ARG A 345 2.38 -12.44 30.75
N ASN A 346 2.69 -13.19 31.79
CA ASN A 346 2.36 -12.79 33.17
C ASN A 346 3.05 -11.49 33.56
N LEU A 347 4.33 -11.32 33.20
CA LEU A 347 5.07 -10.08 33.44
C LEU A 347 4.44 -8.88 32.68
N LEU A 348 4.05 -9.07 31.43
CA LEU A 348 3.41 -8.02 30.62
C LEU A 348 2.07 -7.58 31.21
N ARG A 349 1.28 -8.49 31.79
CA ARG A 349 0.02 -8.16 32.47
C ARG A 349 0.21 -7.42 33.80
N TYR A 350 1.35 -7.60 34.47
CA TYR A 350 1.65 -6.93 35.71
C TYR A 350 2.01 -5.44 35.58
N ILE A 351 2.21 -4.94 34.35
CA ILE A 351 2.54 -3.51 34.10
C ILE A 351 1.44 -2.59 34.63
N GLU A 352 0.18 -3.00 34.56
CA GLU A 352 -0.95 -2.24 35.07
C GLU A 352 -0.92 -2.05 36.61
N SER A 353 -0.19 -2.91 37.32
CA SER A 353 -0.20 -2.93 38.78
C SER A 353 0.77 -1.97 39.48
N SER A 354 1.46 -1.10 38.72
CA SER A 354 2.44 -0.13 39.25
C SER A 354 3.70 -0.69 39.93
N GLU A 355 3.86 -2.00 40.00
CA GLU A 355 5.08 -2.64 40.47
C GLU A 355 5.94 -3.03 39.30
N THR A 356 7.14 -2.45 39.20
CA THR A 356 8.15 -2.92 38.24
C THR A 356 8.69 -4.26 38.70
N ASP A 357 8.47 -5.28 37.90
CA ASP A 357 9.18 -6.52 38.07
C ASP A 357 10.64 -6.34 37.69
N LYS A 358 11.56 -6.72 38.57
CA LYS A 358 13.01 -6.66 38.32
C LYS A 358 13.48 -7.55 37.17
N TYR A 359 12.60 -8.38 36.64
CA TYR A 359 12.88 -9.29 35.53
C TYR A 359 12.37 -8.79 34.18
N LEU A 360 11.71 -7.63 34.14
CA LEU A 360 11.21 -7.02 32.91
C LEU A 360 11.57 -5.53 32.89
N GLU A 361 12.48 -5.19 32.01
CA GLU A 361 12.85 -3.81 31.74
C GLU A 361 12.28 -3.39 30.38
N TYR A 362 12.06 -2.08 30.21
CA TYR A 362 11.59 -1.50 28.95
C TYR A 362 12.65 -0.56 28.40
N ASP A 363 12.88 -0.66 27.08
CA ASP A 363 13.76 0.32 26.43
C ASP A 363 13.14 1.70 26.53
N TRP A 364 13.87 2.60 27.18
CA TRP A 364 13.43 3.96 27.47
C TRP A 364 13.16 4.77 26.21
N ASN A 365 14.02 4.63 25.18
CA ASN A 365 13.91 5.39 23.95
C ASN A 365 12.75 4.88 23.09
N ASP A 366 12.55 3.57 23.03
CA ASP A 366 11.42 2.98 22.31
C ASP A 366 10.09 3.41 22.94
N CYS A 367 10.02 3.46 24.27
CA CYS A 367 8.85 3.97 24.97
C CYS A 367 8.56 5.45 24.64
N ILE A 368 9.60 6.30 24.58
CA ILE A 368 9.47 7.70 24.17
C ILE A 368 9.00 7.80 22.71
N ASN A 369 9.61 7.02 21.82
CA ASN A 369 9.29 7.03 20.39
C ASN A 369 7.83 6.67 20.15
N VAL A 370 7.36 5.57 20.76
CA VAL A 370 5.98 5.11 20.62
C VAL A 370 4.99 6.10 21.25
N GLN A 371 5.28 6.60 22.47
CA GLN A 371 4.41 7.55 23.16
C GLN A 371 4.22 8.85 22.35
N VAL A 372 5.29 9.38 21.78
CA VAL A 372 5.22 10.58 20.94
C VAL A 372 4.49 10.29 19.64
N PHE A 373 4.80 9.18 18.98
CA PHE A 373 4.14 8.77 17.75
C PHE A 373 2.62 8.62 17.96
N TYR A 374 2.18 7.87 18.97
CA TYR A 374 0.75 7.66 19.23
C TYR A 374 0.00 8.97 19.46
N ASN A 375 0.65 9.90 20.13
CA ASN A 375 0.09 11.24 20.29
C ASN A 375 0.01 12.00 18.98
N MET A 376 1.01 11.90 18.10
CA MET A 376 1.01 12.61 16.81
C MET A 376 -0.09 12.10 15.90
N VAL A 377 -0.26 10.79 15.80
CA VAL A 377 -1.20 10.15 14.86
C VAL A 377 -2.58 9.83 15.44
N MET A 378 -2.82 10.16 16.70
CA MET A 378 -4.10 9.85 17.39
C MET A 378 -4.40 8.34 17.36
N ALA A 379 -3.41 7.51 17.70
CA ALA A 379 -3.44 6.06 17.50
C ALA A 379 -4.27 5.32 18.58
N ILE A 380 -5.57 5.60 18.69
CA ILE A 380 -6.41 5.03 19.74
C ILE A 380 -6.47 3.49 19.67
N ASP A 381 -6.57 2.92 18.47
CA ASP A 381 -6.66 1.45 18.29
C ASP A 381 -5.34 0.74 18.60
N SER A 382 -4.22 1.47 18.62
CA SER A 382 -2.89 0.92 18.86
C SER A 382 -2.37 1.17 20.28
N THR A 383 -3.11 1.85 21.13
CA THR A 383 -2.68 2.11 22.53
C THR A 383 -2.58 0.83 23.36
N TYR A 384 -3.31 -0.20 22.98
CA TYR A 384 -3.26 -1.53 23.59
C TYR A 384 -3.16 -2.63 22.52
N LYS A 385 -4.22 -2.84 21.75
CA LYS A 385 -4.30 -3.73 20.60
C LYS A 385 -3.28 -3.28 19.52
N ASN A 386 -2.89 -4.19 18.64
CA ASN A 386 -1.91 -3.95 17.58
C ASN A 386 -0.49 -3.61 18.08
N ALA A 387 -0.24 -3.67 19.38
CA ALA A 387 1.10 -3.47 19.92
C ALA A 387 2.08 -4.52 19.38
N ARG A 388 3.31 -4.09 19.13
CA ARG A 388 4.43 -4.96 18.72
C ARG A 388 5.57 -4.79 19.70
N LEU A 389 5.99 -5.92 20.28
CA LEU A 389 7.08 -5.96 21.25
C LEU A 389 8.13 -6.98 20.80
N LEU A 390 9.37 -6.69 21.15
CA LEU A 390 10.47 -7.64 21.03
C LEU A 390 11.10 -7.80 22.40
N ALA A 391 11.01 -9.01 22.98
CA ALA A 391 11.66 -9.32 24.23
C ALA A 391 13.07 -9.88 23.96
N LYS A 392 14.11 -9.15 24.37
CA LYS A 392 15.50 -9.57 24.28
C LYS A 392 15.95 -10.14 25.63
N PRO A 393 16.52 -11.37 25.66
CA PRO A 393 17.04 -11.96 26.87
C PRO A 393 18.14 -11.08 27.49
N MET A 394 18.16 -10.97 28.81
CA MET A 394 19.20 -10.40 29.62
C MET A 394 19.73 -11.44 30.63
N ASP A 395 20.78 -11.13 31.37
CA ASP A 395 21.33 -12.06 32.38
C ASP A 395 20.30 -12.49 33.44
N TYR A 396 19.25 -11.68 33.66
CA TYR A 396 18.26 -11.89 34.73
C TYR A 396 16.80 -11.58 34.32
N GLY A 397 16.49 -11.66 33.02
CA GLY A 397 15.12 -11.39 32.53
C GLY A 397 15.11 -10.95 31.09
N TYR A 398 14.25 -9.97 30.77
CA TYR A 398 14.04 -9.49 29.41
C TYR A 398 14.01 -7.97 29.32
N MET A 399 14.63 -7.45 28.27
CA MET A 399 14.44 -6.08 27.81
C MET A 399 13.33 -6.04 26.76
N ILE A 400 12.30 -5.24 26.96
CA ILE A 400 11.20 -5.07 26.02
C ILE A 400 11.45 -3.86 25.13
N HIS A 401 11.55 -4.12 23.83
CA HIS A 401 11.56 -3.13 22.78
C HIS A 401 10.16 -2.93 22.22
N ARG A 402 9.85 -1.73 21.75
CA ARG A 402 8.53 -1.34 21.24
C ARG A 402 8.62 -0.85 19.82
N ALA A 403 7.61 -1.19 19.00
CA ALA A 403 7.36 -0.57 17.71
C ALA A 403 5.86 -0.43 17.47
N VAL A 404 5.52 0.22 16.39
CA VAL A 404 4.13 0.59 16.02
C VAL A 404 3.64 -0.25 14.85
N TRP A 405 2.32 -0.46 14.80
CA TRP A 405 1.70 -1.26 13.74
C TRP A 405 0.22 -0.90 13.59
N ASP A 406 -0.33 -1.09 12.35
CA ASP A 406 -1.74 -0.97 12.02
C ASP A 406 -2.26 0.48 12.13
N PHE A 407 -2.17 1.20 11.01
CA PHE A 407 -2.38 2.64 10.99
C PHE A 407 -3.69 3.08 10.32
N ASP A 408 -4.55 2.14 9.94
CA ASP A 408 -5.79 2.44 9.21
C ASP A 408 -6.81 3.23 10.05
N TYR A 409 -6.71 3.15 11.38
CA TYR A 409 -7.55 3.89 12.33
C TYR A 409 -6.90 5.18 12.87
N ASN A 410 -5.69 5.52 12.42
CA ASN A 410 -5.03 6.76 12.81
C ASN A 410 -5.76 7.99 12.26
N PHE A 411 -5.69 9.09 12.99
CA PHE A 411 -6.33 10.37 12.61
C PHE A 411 -7.85 10.28 12.40
N VAL A 412 -8.54 9.36 13.05
CA VAL A 412 -10.01 9.31 12.96
C VAL A 412 -10.61 10.48 13.72
N SER A 413 -11.34 11.34 13.04
CA SER A 413 -11.84 12.63 13.54
C SER A 413 -12.92 12.51 14.62
N ASP A 414 -13.69 11.40 14.61
CA ASP A 414 -14.82 11.21 15.52
C ASP A 414 -14.41 11.03 16.99
N MET A 415 -13.11 10.77 17.22
CA MET A 415 -12.54 10.59 18.57
C MET A 415 -12.07 11.90 19.21
N GLY A 416 -12.18 13.04 18.51
CA GLY A 416 -11.68 14.35 18.95
C GLY A 416 -10.19 14.52 18.74
N SER A 417 -9.77 15.75 18.46
CA SER A 417 -8.35 16.10 18.27
C SER A 417 -7.59 16.30 19.58
N ASP A 418 -8.29 16.35 20.71
CA ASP A 418 -7.81 16.73 22.01
C ASP A 418 -7.60 15.50 22.89
N GLY A 419 -6.50 15.44 23.63
CA GLY A 419 -6.21 14.35 24.53
C GLY A 419 -4.86 13.70 24.29
N ILE A 420 -4.44 12.90 25.24
CA ILE A 420 -3.20 12.13 25.22
C ILE A 420 -3.53 10.67 25.04
N TYR A 421 -2.91 10.05 24.05
CA TYR A 421 -2.99 8.63 23.76
C TYR A 421 -1.82 7.93 24.45
N GLN A 422 -2.10 7.18 25.51
CA GLN A 422 -1.08 6.48 26.27
C GLN A 422 -0.96 5.04 25.81
N ASP A 423 0.28 4.59 25.61
CA ASP A 423 0.56 3.19 25.34
C ASP A 423 0.42 2.38 26.64
N ALA A 424 -0.44 1.38 26.64
CA ALA A 424 -0.69 0.51 27.81
C ALA A 424 0.53 -0.32 28.22
N PHE A 425 1.52 -0.47 27.34
CA PHE A 425 2.76 -1.21 27.61
C PHE A 425 3.93 -0.32 28.07
N ILE A 426 3.69 0.96 28.29
CA ILE A 426 4.68 1.84 28.94
C ILE A 426 4.43 1.81 30.45
N PRO A 427 5.44 1.46 31.27
CA PRO A 427 5.26 1.44 32.72
C PRO A 427 4.76 2.79 33.25
N PRO A 428 3.73 2.83 34.11
CA PRO A 428 3.16 4.08 34.64
C PRO A 428 4.20 4.97 35.31
N MET A 429 5.24 4.38 35.89
CA MET A 429 6.34 5.12 36.49
C MET A 429 7.13 5.95 35.45
N TYR A 430 7.27 5.47 34.19
CA TYR A 430 7.91 6.23 33.12
C TYR A 430 7.01 7.41 32.72
N LEU A 431 5.72 7.16 32.52
CA LEU A 431 4.77 8.22 32.16
C LEU A 431 4.71 9.34 33.20
N ASN A 432 4.96 9.04 34.48
CA ASN A 432 4.98 10.00 35.57
C ASN A 432 6.39 10.60 35.84
N ASP A 433 7.44 10.12 35.16
CA ASP A 433 8.80 10.64 35.31
C ASP A 433 8.98 11.97 34.57
N PRO A 434 9.40 13.05 35.27
CA PRO A 434 9.61 14.35 34.62
C PRO A 434 10.67 14.33 33.51
N GLN A 435 11.66 13.43 33.58
CA GLN A 435 12.68 13.30 32.54
C GLN A 435 12.11 12.60 31.31
N PHE A 436 11.25 11.59 31.49
CA PHE A 436 10.53 10.95 30.39
C PHE A 436 9.67 11.95 29.63
N GLN A 437 8.86 12.74 30.35
CA GLN A 437 8.01 13.77 29.75
C GLN A 437 8.85 14.84 29.02
N LYS A 438 9.98 15.24 29.60
CA LYS A 438 10.91 16.16 28.94
C LYS A 438 11.50 15.59 27.66
N ASN A 439 11.86 14.32 27.68
CA ASN A 439 12.40 13.64 26.48
C ASN A 439 11.32 13.50 25.40
N CYS A 440 10.08 13.19 25.75
CA CYS A 440 8.94 13.23 24.83
C CYS A 440 8.74 14.61 24.21
N GLN A 441 8.81 15.66 25.02
CA GLN A 441 8.74 17.05 24.54
C GLN A 441 9.88 17.36 23.55
N GLN A 442 11.11 16.98 23.86
CA GLN A 442 12.27 17.21 22.98
C GLN A 442 12.15 16.45 21.66
N LEU A 443 11.71 15.20 21.71
CA LEU A 443 11.46 14.41 20.50
C LEU A 443 10.37 15.05 19.64
N TYR A 444 9.22 15.41 20.24
CA TYR A 444 8.15 16.09 19.51
C TYR A 444 8.67 17.36 18.84
N GLN A 445 9.40 18.23 19.58
CA GLN A 445 9.94 19.47 19.03
C GLN A 445 10.90 19.23 17.86
N ARG A 446 11.75 18.19 17.94
CA ARG A 446 12.62 17.77 16.82
C ARG A 446 11.80 17.42 15.59
N VAL A 447 10.81 16.56 15.73
CA VAL A 447 9.99 16.08 14.59
C VAL A 447 9.08 17.19 14.05
N ALA A 448 8.64 18.12 14.90
CA ALA A 448 7.88 19.29 14.48
C ALA A 448 8.71 20.27 13.62
N THR A 449 10.04 20.32 13.79
CA THR A 449 10.90 21.13 12.92
C THR A 449 11.17 20.51 11.55
N THR A 450 10.98 19.21 11.40
CA THR A 450 11.24 18.46 10.16
C THR A 450 9.95 18.15 9.41
N ILE A 451 9.25 17.09 9.79
CA ILE A 451 8.10 16.57 9.03
C ILE A 451 6.75 16.97 9.64
N TYR A 452 6.62 17.07 10.98
CA TYR A 452 5.32 17.20 11.64
C TYR A 452 4.95 18.68 11.92
N ASN A 453 4.88 19.46 10.85
CA ASN A 453 4.38 20.84 10.87
C ASN A 453 3.42 21.06 9.70
N GLU A 454 2.60 22.10 9.77
CA GLU A 454 1.53 22.36 8.79
C GLU A 454 2.06 22.37 7.35
N LYS A 455 3.19 23.03 7.09
CA LYS A 455 3.75 23.14 5.73
C LYS A 455 4.22 21.77 5.21
N ALA A 456 4.99 21.03 5.99
CA ALA A 456 5.56 19.76 5.57
C ALA A 456 4.46 18.69 5.43
N MET A 457 3.51 18.64 6.36
CA MET A 457 2.39 17.69 6.28
C MET A 457 1.47 17.99 5.11
N ASN A 458 1.14 19.25 4.84
CA ASN A 458 0.39 19.61 3.64
C ASN A 458 1.10 19.15 2.36
N GLN A 459 2.41 19.39 2.25
CA GLN A 459 3.18 18.97 1.09
C GLN A 459 3.24 17.43 0.96
N LEU A 460 3.40 16.71 2.05
CA LEU A 460 3.41 15.26 2.06
C LEU A 460 2.08 14.68 1.58
N ILE A 461 0.96 15.18 2.11
CA ILE A 461 -0.39 14.78 1.72
C ILE A 461 -0.64 15.10 0.25
N ASP A 462 -0.28 16.30 -0.21
CA ASP A 462 -0.45 16.73 -1.60
C ASP A 462 0.36 15.83 -2.56
N ASN A 463 1.57 15.44 -2.17
CA ASN A 463 2.41 14.53 -2.97
C ASN A 463 1.76 13.14 -3.12
N TYR A 464 1.28 12.55 -2.03
CA TYR A 464 0.62 11.25 -2.07
C TYR A 464 -0.71 11.33 -2.84
N GLN A 465 -1.51 12.36 -2.59
CA GLN A 465 -2.73 12.61 -3.35
C GLN A 465 -2.43 12.72 -4.86
N HIS A 466 -1.40 13.46 -5.22
CA HIS A 466 -1.00 13.60 -6.63
C HIS A 466 -0.65 12.25 -7.25
N VAL A 467 0.15 11.42 -6.58
CA VAL A 467 0.50 10.07 -7.06
C VAL A 467 -0.75 9.22 -7.30
N LEU A 468 -1.69 9.20 -6.36
CA LEU A 468 -2.90 8.40 -6.45
C LEU A 468 -3.86 8.89 -7.53
N VAL A 469 -4.06 10.21 -7.65
CA VAL A 469 -4.96 10.80 -8.64
C VAL A 469 -4.36 10.72 -10.04
N SER A 470 -3.09 11.13 -10.22
CA SER A 470 -2.46 11.12 -11.53
C SER A 470 -2.27 9.73 -12.13
N SER A 471 -2.19 8.69 -11.28
CA SER A 471 -2.15 7.29 -11.75
C SER A 471 -3.52 6.78 -12.23
N GLY A 472 -4.60 7.44 -11.85
CA GLY A 472 -5.98 6.98 -12.04
C GLY A 472 -6.38 5.81 -11.14
N ALA A 473 -5.44 5.24 -10.37
CA ALA A 473 -5.70 4.09 -9.49
C ALA A 473 -6.72 4.42 -8.41
N TRP A 474 -6.64 5.63 -7.85
CA TRP A 474 -7.63 6.11 -6.89
C TRP A 474 -9.05 6.14 -7.48
N GLN A 475 -9.21 6.68 -8.70
CA GLN A 475 -10.51 6.77 -9.36
C GLN A 475 -11.07 5.40 -9.72
N ARG A 476 -10.22 4.46 -10.16
CA ARG A 476 -10.63 3.07 -10.46
C ARG A 476 -11.10 2.35 -9.20
N ASP A 477 -10.34 2.47 -8.12
CA ASP A 477 -10.67 1.85 -6.84
C ASP A 477 -11.97 2.43 -6.26
N TYR A 478 -12.12 3.76 -6.31
CA TYR A 478 -13.32 4.45 -5.89
C TYR A 478 -14.55 3.97 -6.67
N ASN A 479 -14.49 3.92 -7.99
CA ASN A 479 -15.58 3.45 -8.84
C ASN A 479 -16.01 2.00 -8.52
N GLN A 480 -15.04 1.15 -8.18
CA GLN A 480 -15.28 -0.25 -7.89
C GLN A 480 -15.86 -0.46 -6.49
N TRP A 481 -15.39 0.27 -5.49
CA TRP A 481 -15.61 -0.06 -4.08
C TRP A 481 -16.43 0.96 -3.29
N GLU A 482 -16.71 2.16 -3.81
CA GLU A 482 -17.33 3.27 -3.07
C GLU A 482 -18.53 2.87 -2.20
N ASN A 483 -19.43 2.05 -2.75
CA ASN A 483 -20.67 1.66 -2.08
C ASN A 483 -20.60 0.26 -1.45
N GLN A 484 -19.43 -0.35 -1.38
CA GLN A 484 -19.26 -1.74 -0.96
C GLN A 484 -18.42 -1.90 0.31
N LEU A 485 -17.79 -0.82 0.80
CA LEU A 485 -16.88 -0.86 1.92
C LEU A 485 -17.48 -0.19 3.17
N ILE A 486 -17.19 -0.78 4.32
CA ILE A 486 -17.36 -0.16 5.62
C ILE A 486 -16.10 0.70 5.84
N ARG A 487 -16.28 1.99 6.11
CA ARG A 487 -15.17 2.94 6.31
C ARG A 487 -15.31 3.65 7.66
N TRP A 488 -14.17 4.04 8.22
CA TRP A 488 -14.11 4.84 9.46
C TRP A 488 -14.43 6.32 9.23
N ASP A 489 -14.30 6.78 7.99
CA ASP A 489 -14.49 8.18 7.62
C ASP A 489 -15.96 8.52 7.45
N SER A 490 -16.34 9.72 7.90
CA SER A 490 -17.65 10.30 7.60
C SER A 490 -17.75 10.85 6.17
N MET A 491 -16.60 11.02 5.50
CA MET A 491 -16.46 11.51 4.12
C MET A 491 -15.86 10.45 3.21
N ASN A 492 -16.18 10.54 1.93
CA ASN A 492 -15.62 9.67 0.89
C ASN A 492 -14.82 10.47 -0.14
N GLY A 493 -13.99 9.78 -0.88
CA GLY A 493 -13.27 10.36 -2.00
C GLY A 493 -12.28 11.45 -1.60
N LEU A 494 -12.12 12.48 -2.43
CA LEU A 494 -11.22 13.60 -2.16
C LEU A 494 -11.59 14.40 -0.90
N ALA A 495 -12.87 14.35 -0.49
CA ALA A 495 -13.30 14.98 0.75
C ALA A 495 -12.73 14.30 1.98
N ALA A 496 -12.49 12.98 1.94
CA ALA A 496 -11.80 12.25 3.02
C ALA A 496 -10.34 12.69 3.17
N ILE A 497 -9.65 12.97 2.06
CA ILE A 497 -8.27 13.52 2.09
C ILE A 497 -8.27 14.91 2.73
N GLN A 498 -9.23 15.75 2.37
CA GLN A 498 -9.35 17.10 2.95
C GLN A 498 -9.65 17.02 4.46
N GLN A 499 -10.55 16.13 4.87
CA GLN A 499 -10.86 15.89 6.29
C GLN A 499 -9.62 15.41 7.05
N LEU A 500 -8.86 14.45 6.50
CA LEU A 500 -7.59 13.98 7.09
C LEU A 500 -6.61 15.13 7.28
N LYS A 501 -6.44 15.99 6.27
CA LYS A 501 -5.58 17.17 6.30
C LYS A 501 -5.96 18.13 7.44
N GLU A 502 -7.23 18.46 7.56
CA GLU A 502 -7.77 19.31 8.62
C GLU A 502 -7.55 18.70 10.01
N THR A 503 -7.79 17.40 10.14
CA THR A 503 -7.55 16.65 11.39
C THR A 503 -6.09 16.72 11.82
N ILE A 504 -5.16 16.49 10.90
CA ILE A 504 -3.71 16.56 11.16
C ILE A 504 -3.29 17.97 11.58
N ILE A 505 -3.77 19.01 10.91
CA ILE A 505 -3.42 20.41 11.23
C ILE A 505 -3.96 20.81 12.61
N ASN A 506 -5.20 20.41 12.93
CA ASN A 506 -5.78 20.63 14.25
C ASN A 506 -4.96 19.91 15.33
N ARG A 507 -4.53 18.67 15.06
CA ARG A 507 -3.68 17.90 15.98
C ARG A 507 -2.31 18.55 16.19
N ILE A 508 -1.67 19.03 15.14
CA ILE A 508 -0.42 19.77 15.22
C ILE A 508 -0.59 21.00 16.12
N THR A 509 -1.65 21.77 15.92
CA THR A 509 -1.95 22.98 16.71
C THR A 509 -2.11 22.63 18.19
N TRP A 510 -2.85 21.57 18.50
CA TRP A 510 -3.07 21.13 19.87
C TRP A 510 -1.76 20.65 20.54
N LEU A 511 -0.97 19.81 19.84
CA LEU A 511 0.29 19.27 20.35
C LEU A 511 1.37 20.36 20.52
N ASN A 512 1.40 21.36 19.64
CA ASN A 512 2.30 22.52 19.81
C ASN A 512 2.04 23.24 21.13
N ASN A 513 0.76 23.40 21.51
CA ASN A 513 0.41 23.97 22.79
C ASN A 513 0.77 23.03 23.96
N TYR A 514 0.48 21.75 23.83
CA TYR A 514 0.77 20.74 24.87
C TYR A 514 2.26 20.63 25.15
N TYR A 515 3.10 20.51 24.12
CA TYR A 515 4.55 20.39 24.23
C TYR A 515 5.27 21.75 24.25
N GLN A 516 4.54 22.85 24.34
CA GLN A 516 5.06 24.24 24.42
C GLN A 516 6.02 24.58 23.25
N PHE A 517 5.74 24.09 22.05
CA PHE A 517 6.50 24.38 20.85
C PHE A 517 5.97 25.66 20.19
N LYS A 518 6.83 26.67 20.04
CA LYS A 518 6.48 27.99 19.50
C LYS A 518 6.81 28.17 18.00
N GLY A 519 7.20 27.07 17.32
CA GLY A 519 7.70 27.12 15.96
C GLY A 519 9.20 27.44 15.90
N ALA A 520 9.83 27.04 14.78
CA ALA A 520 11.22 27.40 14.46
C ALA A 520 11.27 28.72 13.67
#